data_b6d6259b1a9770bb429fad8d7b7ae281
#
_entry.id   b6d6259b1a9770bb429fad8d7b7ae281
#
_cell.length_a   1.000
_cell.length_b   1.000
_cell.length_c   1.000
_cell.angle_alpha   90.00
_cell.angle_beta   90.00
_cell.angle_gamma   90.00
#
_symmetry.space_group_name_H-M   'P 1'
#
loop_
_entity.id
_entity.type
_entity.pdbx_description
1 polymer ?
#
loop_
_entity_poly.entity_id
_entity_poly.type
_entity_poly.pdbx_seq_one_letter_code
_entity_poly.pdbx_strand_id
1 'polypeptide(L)'
;MTADQAVTDAESGSAARAPDPTIATLSFDDAFAELRAAVAELEAGGLALEDTIARTERAVALQRHCEKLLGEAELRVRQLVSRPGGGLEARDIAADEASSD
;
A
#
# COMPACT_ATOMS: atom_id res chain seq x y z
N MET A 1 -31.37 -14.45 -11.99
CA MET A 1 -31.26 -14.12 -10.60
C MET A 1 -29.92 -14.50 -10.04
N THR A 2 -29.61 -15.75 -10.15
CA THR A 2 -28.35 -16.22 -9.60
C THR A 2 -27.17 -15.50 -10.23
N ALA A 3 -27.26 -15.26 -11.52
CA ALA A 3 -26.18 -14.60 -12.21
C ALA A 3 -25.97 -13.19 -11.67
N ASP A 4 -27.05 -12.50 -11.38
CA ASP A 4 -26.95 -11.17 -10.83
C ASP A 4 -26.28 -11.19 -9.48
N GLN A 5 -26.64 -12.17 -8.71
CA GLN A 5 -26.03 -12.29 -7.39
C GLN A 5 -24.55 -12.55 -7.50
N ALA A 6 -24.18 -13.42 -8.41
CA ALA A 6 -22.78 -13.73 -8.58
C ALA A 6 -21.99 -12.49 -8.97
N VAL A 7 -22.55 -11.71 -9.88
CA VAL A 7 -21.86 -10.48 -10.29
C VAL A 7 -21.72 -9.53 -9.12
N THR A 8 -22.79 -9.36 -8.37
CA THR A 8 -22.76 -8.48 -7.23
C THR A 8 -21.75 -8.97 -6.21
N ASP A 9 -21.74 -10.26 -5.99
CA ASP A 9 -20.81 -10.83 -5.04
C ASP A 9 -19.37 -10.56 -5.45
N ALA A 10 -19.10 -10.71 -6.73
CA ALA A 10 -17.74 -10.47 -7.20
C ALA A 10 -17.30 -9.04 -6.94
N GLU A 11 -18.18 -8.11 -7.23
CA GLU A 11 -17.86 -6.71 -6.98
C GLU A 11 -17.73 -6.44 -5.50
N SER A 12 -18.66 -6.93 -4.75
CA SER A 12 -18.61 -6.75 -3.32
C SER A 12 -17.38 -7.39 -2.73
N GLY A 13 -17.08 -8.59 -3.19
CA GLY A 13 -15.90 -9.26 -2.71
C GLY A 13 -14.65 -8.48 -2.97
N SER A 14 -14.58 -7.91 -4.16
CA SER A 14 -13.41 -7.12 -4.52
C SER A 14 -13.29 -5.90 -3.63
N ALA A 15 -14.41 -5.23 -3.40
CA ALA A 15 -14.39 -4.00 -2.63
C ALA A 15 -14.33 -4.27 -1.14
N ALA A 16 -15.02 -5.30 -0.69
CA ALA A 16 -15.21 -5.51 0.74
C ALA A 16 -14.24 -6.50 1.33
N ARG A 17 -13.52 -7.20 0.48
CA ARG A 17 -12.67 -8.25 1.01
C ARG A 17 -11.60 -7.69 1.92
N ALA A 18 -11.26 -8.47 2.91
CA ALA A 18 -10.21 -8.10 3.83
C ALA A 18 -8.88 -8.04 3.11
N PRO A 19 -7.94 -7.25 3.61
CA PRO A 19 -6.62 -7.23 3.02
C PRO A 19 -6.01 -8.63 2.97
N ASP A 20 -5.28 -8.89 1.91
CA ASP A 20 -4.57 -10.14 1.77
C ASP A 20 -3.60 -10.29 2.93
N PRO A 21 -3.70 -11.37 3.71
CA PRO A 21 -2.79 -11.52 4.85
C PRO A 21 -1.33 -11.50 4.47
N THR A 22 -0.99 -12.00 3.29
CA THR A 22 0.41 -11.99 2.88
C THR A 22 0.89 -10.59 2.59
N ILE A 23 0.00 -9.72 2.14
CA ILE A 23 0.37 -8.33 1.91
C ILE A 23 0.39 -7.57 3.23
N ALA A 24 -0.56 -7.86 4.09
CA ALA A 24 -0.69 -7.11 5.34
C ALA A 24 0.54 -7.23 6.23
N THR A 25 1.32 -8.29 6.07
CA THR A 25 2.50 -8.50 6.89
C THR A 25 3.78 -7.94 6.27
N LEU A 26 3.70 -7.42 5.07
CA LEU A 26 4.89 -6.90 4.40
C LEU A 26 5.31 -5.57 4.99
N SER A 27 6.62 -5.36 5.08
CA SER A 27 7.15 -4.05 5.38
C SER A 27 6.88 -3.12 4.19
N PHE A 28 7.05 -1.83 4.40
CA PHE A 28 6.89 -0.88 3.31
C PHE A 28 7.85 -1.20 2.17
N ASP A 29 9.11 -1.45 2.50
CA ASP A 29 10.12 -1.71 1.48
C ASP A 29 9.75 -2.94 0.66
N ASP A 30 9.34 -4.01 1.34
CA ASP A 30 8.98 -5.23 0.64
C ASP A 30 7.72 -5.03 -0.20
N ALA A 31 6.72 -4.36 0.35
CA ALA A 31 5.49 -4.11 -0.40
C ALA A 31 5.75 -3.23 -1.61
N PHE A 32 6.59 -2.23 -1.44
CA PHE A 32 6.91 -1.32 -2.53
C PHE A 32 7.66 -2.04 -3.64
N ALA A 33 8.59 -2.91 -3.26
CA ALA A 33 9.33 -3.69 -4.25
C ALA A 33 8.39 -4.59 -5.05
N GLU A 34 7.46 -5.24 -4.36
CA GLU A 34 6.50 -6.10 -5.06
C GLU A 34 5.59 -5.28 -5.95
N LEU A 35 5.20 -4.09 -5.50
CA LEU A 35 4.36 -3.23 -6.32
C LEU A 35 5.09 -2.84 -7.60
N ARG A 36 6.34 -2.46 -7.47
CA ARG A 36 7.11 -2.09 -8.65
C ARG A 36 7.25 -3.25 -9.62
N ALA A 37 7.46 -4.45 -9.10
CA ALA A 37 7.56 -5.63 -9.95
C ALA A 37 6.24 -5.90 -10.67
N ALA A 38 5.13 -5.76 -9.96
CA ALA A 38 3.83 -5.98 -10.56
C ALA A 38 3.57 -4.97 -11.68
N VAL A 39 3.91 -3.71 -11.45
CA VAL A 39 3.71 -2.69 -12.47
C VAL A 39 4.59 -2.97 -13.69
N ALA A 40 5.81 -3.39 -13.45
CA ALA A 40 6.71 -3.71 -14.55
C ALA A 40 6.16 -4.83 -15.41
N GLU A 41 5.58 -5.84 -14.78
CA GLU A 41 4.98 -6.93 -15.54
C GLU A 41 3.80 -6.46 -16.37
N LEU A 42 2.99 -5.58 -15.80
CA LEU A 42 1.86 -5.03 -16.54
C LEU A 42 2.32 -4.18 -17.71
N GLU A 43 3.36 -3.40 -17.50
CA GLU A 43 3.88 -2.54 -18.55
C GLU A 43 4.53 -3.35 -19.66
N ALA A 44 5.11 -4.48 -19.34
CA ALA A 44 5.70 -5.32 -20.37
C ALA A 44 4.66 -5.90 -21.31
N GLY A 45 3.45 -6.07 -20.82
CA GLY A 45 2.37 -6.57 -21.65
C GLY A 45 2.50 -8.05 -21.93
N GLY A 46 1.70 -8.51 -22.89
CA GLY A 46 1.77 -9.90 -23.29
C GLY A 46 1.07 -10.87 -22.37
N LEU A 47 0.37 -10.38 -21.38
CA LEU A 47 -0.35 -11.24 -20.45
C LEU A 47 -1.74 -11.55 -20.97
N ALA A 48 -2.24 -12.74 -20.62
CA ALA A 48 -3.63 -13.04 -20.85
C ALA A 48 -4.49 -12.09 -20.03
N LEU A 49 -5.71 -11.87 -20.48
CA LEU A 49 -6.59 -10.93 -19.81
C LEU A 49 -6.77 -11.28 -18.33
N GLU A 50 -6.99 -12.54 -18.04
CA GLU A 50 -7.22 -12.94 -16.66
C GLU A 50 -5.98 -12.69 -15.79
N ASP A 51 -4.81 -12.92 -16.35
CA ASP A 51 -3.58 -12.65 -15.63
C ASP A 51 -3.40 -11.15 -15.40
N THR A 52 -3.74 -10.36 -16.40
CA THR A 52 -3.67 -8.92 -16.26
C THR A 52 -4.56 -8.43 -15.13
N ILE A 53 -5.77 -8.97 -15.06
CA ILE A 53 -6.69 -8.57 -14.00
C ILE A 53 -6.15 -8.96 -12.63
N ALA A 54 -5.65 -10.19 -12.51
CA ALA A 54 -5.15 -10.66 -11.22
C ALA A 54 -3.96 -9.82 -10.76
N ARG A 55 -3.06 -9.50 -11.67
CA ARG A 55 -1.89 -8.71 -11.30
C ARG A 55 -2.26 -7.27 -10.97
N THR A 56 -3.26 -6.74 -11.66
CA THR A 56 -3.74 -5.40 -11.35
C THR A 56 -4.37 -5.36 -9.97
N GLU A 57 -5.16 -6.37 -9.64
CA GLU A 57 -5.77 -6.43 -8.32
C GLU A 57 -4.71 -6.49 -7.23
N ARG A 58 -3.67 -7.29 -7.46
CA ARG A 58 -2.60 -7.36 -6.47
C ARG A 58 -1.85 -6.04 -6.38
N ALA A 59 -1.60 -5.40 -7.50
CA ALA A 59 -0.91 -4.12 -7.49
C ALA A 59 -1.70 -3.09 -6.69
N VAL A 60 -3.02 -3.06 -6.87
CA VAL A 60 -3.85 -2.14 -6.11
C VAL A 60 -3.79 -2.44 -4.62
N ALA A 61 -3.82 -3.72 -4.26
CA ALA A 61 -3.75 -4.09 -2.86
C ALA A 61 -2.40 -3.68 -2.25
N LEU A 62 -1.33 -3.88 -2.99
CA LEU A 62 -0.01 -3.48 -2.53
C LEU A 62 0.08 -1.97 -2.38
N GLN A 63 -0.49 -1.23 -3.33
CA GLN A 63 -0.50 0.22 -3.25
C GLN A 63 -1.23 0.69 -2.00
N ARG A 64 -2.38 0.11 -1.72
CA ARG A 64 -3.14 0.49 -0.55
C ARG A 64 -2.37 0.22 0.74
N HIS A 65 -1.67 -0.91 0.76
CA HIS A 65 -0.88 -1.23 1.95
C HIS A 65 0.25 -0.22 2.13
N CYS A 66 0.93 0.14 1.04
CA CYS A 66 1.98 1.15 1.12
C CYS A 66 1.41 2.48 1.61
N GLU A 67 0.27 2.88 1.09
CA GLU A 67 -0.34 4.14 1.52
C GLU A 67 -0.70 4.11 2.99
N LYS A 68 -1.18 2.97 3.46
CA LYS A 68 -1.51 2.84 4.87
C LYS A 68 -0.27 3.02 5.74
N LEU A 69 0.82 2.37 5.37
CA LEU A 69 2.04 2.46 6.14
C LEU A 69 2.61 3.88 6.11
N LEU A 70 2.55 4.52 4.96
CA LEU A 70 2.99 5.91 4.85
C LEU A 70 2.15 6.82 5.73
N GLY A 71 0.83 6.61 5.71
CA GLY A 71 -0.05 7.42 6.54
C GLY A 71 0.22 7.26 8.01
N GLU A 72 0.50 6.04 8.44
CA GLU A 72 0.84 5.79 9.83
C GLU A 72 2.14 6.47 10.22
N ALA A 73 3.12 6.42 9.33
CA ALA A 73 4.39 7.08 9.60
C ALA A 73 4.22 8.60 9.67
N GLU A 74 3.42 9.14 8.77
CA GLU A 74 3.17 10.58 8.79
C GLU A 74 2.47 11.01 10.06
N LEU A 75 1.51 10.21 10.50
CA LEU A 75 0.81 10.54 11.73
C LEU A 75 1.76 10.52 12.91
N ARG A 76 2.65 9.54 12.94
CA ARG A 76 3.61 9.43 14.03
C ARG A 76 4.53 10.65 14.06
N VAL A 77 4.97 11.09 12.91
CA VAL A 77 5.81 12.28 12.84
C VAL A 77 5.06 13.50 13.36
N ARG A 78 3.81 13.64 12.94
CA ARG A 78 3.02 14.78 13.41
C ARG A 78 2.83 14.75 14.92
N GLN A 79 2.63 13.58 15.47
CA GLN A 79 2.47 13.46 16.91
C GLN A 79 3.74 13.86 17.66
N LEU A 80 4.89 13.48 17.12
CA LEU A 80 6.16 13.87 17.72
C LEU A 80 6.34 15.38 17.68
N VAL A 81 6.01 15.98 16.55
CA VAL A 81 6.22 17.42 16.41
C VAL A 81 5.29 18.21 17.32
N SER A 82 4.08 17.73 17.53
CA SER A 82 3.10 18.49 18.31
C SER A 82 3.20 18.25 19.80
N ARG A 83 4.04 17.33 20.24
CA ARG A 83 4.20 17.06 21.67
C ARG A 83 4.96 18.19 22.34
N PRO A 84 4.54 18.62 23.56
CA PRO A 84 5.31 19.63 24.30
C PRO A 84 6.73 19.14 24.51
N GLY A 85 7.71 19.92 24.05
CA GLY A 85 9.10 19.53 24.15
C GLY A 85 9.51 18.49 23.15
N GLY A 86 8.55 17.75 22.59
CA GLY A 86 8.86 16.73 21.62
C GLY A 86 9.14 17.29 20.25
N GLY A 87 8.64 18.47 19.97
CA GLY A 87 8.87 19.06 18.68
C GLY A 87 10.34 19.29 18.40
N LEU A 88 11.08 19.62 19.44
CA LEU A 88 12.50 19.83 19.29
C LEU A 88 13.21 18.54 18.92
N GLU A 89 12.85 17.47 19.58
CA GLU A 89 13.42 16.16 19.25
C GLU A 89 13.09 15.75 17.84
N ALA A 90 11.86 15.94 17.46
CA ALA A 90 11.45 15.58 16.10
C ALA A 90 12.21 16.39 15.07
N ARG A 91 12.45 17.65 15.39
CA ARG A 91 13.20 18.50 14.49
C ARG A 91 14.64 18.05 14.38
N ASP A 92 15.23 17.64 15.48
CA ASP A 92 16.59 17.12 15.46
C ASP A 92 16.69 15.87 14.61
N ILE A 93 15.74 14.98 14.76
CA ILE A 93 15.70 13.76 13.96
C ILE A 93 15.59 14.10 12.48
N ALA A 94 14.71 15.00 12.15
CA ALA A 94 14.53 15.40 10.77
C ALA A 94 15.80 16.05 10.22
N ALA A 95 16.45 16.85 11.03
CA ALA A 95 17.68 17.49 10.62
C ALA A 95 18.78 16.47 10.37
N ASP A 96 18.84 15.46 11.21
CA ASP A 96 19.83 14.41 11.03
C ASP A 96 19.59 13.68 9.72
N GLU A 97 18.36 13.36 9.43
CA GLU A 97 18.03 12.69 8.18
C GLU A 97 18.37 13.56 6.99
N ALA A 98 18.05 14.83 7.09
CA ALA A 98 18.37 15.75 6.03
C ALA A 98 19.88 15.87 5.86
N SER A 99 20.59 15.85 6.95
CA SER A 99 22.04 15.95 6.89
C SER A 99 22.65 14.74 6.25
N SER A 100 22.09 13.58 6.48
CA SER A 100 22.64 12.37 5.92
C SER A 100 22.36 12.24 4.45
N ASP A 101 21.46 13.01 3.94
CA ASP A 101 21.19 13.03 2.53
C ASP A 101 22.26 13.83 1.79
#